data_7f56cd190ded17a3dd9adeb3f3450783
#
_entry.id   7f56cd190ded17a3dd9adeb3f3450783
#
_cell.length_a   1.000
_cell.length_b   1.000
_cell.length_c   1.000
_cell.angle_alpha   90.00
_cell.angle_beta   90.00
_cell.angle_gamma   90.00
#
_symmetry.space_group_name_H-M   'P 1'
#
loop_
_entity.id
_entity.type
_entity.pdbx_description
1 polymer ?
#
loop_
_entity_poly.entity_id
_entity_poly.type
_entity_poly.pdbx_seq_one_letter_code
_entity_poly.pdbx_strand_id
1 'polypeptide(L)'
;MTAFEYSIRHDFSDERTQILKGQVEIEALIRSCFIEEMDRKEKAHVIMSVNFRHLFLYELIMRVASGQNQCGIIQNIFPLVNKKKMGNNLDVLKTVLQLKCLDNVEYEPYYFYSGTRIYDDISIVFPNYFITSKYVIVIERDFEGALISREPLVV
;
A
#
# COMPACT_ATOMS: atom_id res chain seq x y z
N MET A 1 -27.02 -8.69 3.20
CA MET A 1 -26.08 -7.75 3.82
C MET A 1 -24.73 -8.42 3.84
N THR A 2 -23.88 -8.10 2.91
CA THR A 2 -22.56 -8.71 2.79
C THR A 2 -21.58 -7.93 3.67
N ALA A 3 -20.56 -8.59 4.23
CA ALA A 3 -19.50 -7.99 5.05
C ALA A 3 -18.83 -6.77 4.39
N PHE A 4 -19.11 -6.52 3.13
CA PHE A 4 -18.65 -5.40 2.33
C PHE A 4 -19.32 -4.06 2.70
N GLU A 5 -20.56 -4.07 3.19
CA GLU A 5 -21.28 -2.83 3.56
C GLU A 5 -20.94 -2.33 4.97
N TYR A 6 -20.35 -3.18 5.83
CA TYR A 6 -19.98 -2.80 7.19
C TYR A 6 -18.71 -1.95 7.27
N SER A 7 -17.89 -2.00 6.23
CA SER A 7 -16.57 -1.34 6.20
C SER A 7 -16.62 0.15 5.80
N ILE A 8 -17.75 0.64 5.25
CA ILE A 8 -17.81 1.99 4.64
C ILE A 8 -18.25 3.08 5.63
N ARG A 9 -18.69 2.73 6.85
CA ARG A 9 -19.21 3.67 7.85
C ARG A 9 -18.33 3.83 9.09
N HIS A 10 -17.05 3.76 8.99
CA HIS A 10 -16.23 4.47 9.97
C HIS A 10 -16.19 5.93 9.54
N ASP A 11 -17.14 6.71 10.07
CA ASP A 11 -16.96 8.15 10.23
C ASP A 11 -15.65 8.34 10.99
N PHE A 12 -14.60 8.62 10.23
CA PHE A 12 -13.35 9.06 10.81
C PHE A 12 -13.68 10.38 11.49
N SER A 13 -13.87 10.32 12.82
CA SER A 13 -14.03 11.50 13.64
C SER A 13 -12.95 12.53 13.30
N ASP A 14 -13.21 13.80 13.55
CA ASP A 14 -12.33 14.95 13.24
C ASP A 14 -10.91 14.88 13.83
N GLU A 15 -10.50 13.77 14.39
CA GLU A 15 -9.16 13.54 14.90
C GLU A 15 -8.17 13.41 13.74
N ARG A 16 -7.17 14.28 13.71
CA ARG A 16 -6.13 14.33 12.68
C ARG A 16 -5.29 13.06 12.61
N THR A 17 -5.24 12.30 13.70
CA THR A 17 -4.42 11.09 13.82
C THR A 17 -5.18 10.02 14.59
N GLN A 18 -5.24 8.81 14.06
CA GLN A 18 -5.89 7.67 14.69
C GLN A 18 -4.96 6.46 14.72
N ILE A 19 -5.13 5.63 15.75
CA ILE A 19 -4.43 4.35 15.89
C ILE A 19 -5.44 3.24 15.63
N LEU A 20 -5.05 2.30 14.76
CA LEU A 20 -5.84 1.11 14.42
C LEU A 20 -5.14 -0.13 14.94
N LYS A 21 -5.92 -1.12 15.31
CA LYS A 21 -5.41 -2.42 15.77
C LYS A 21 -6.13 -3.55 15.04
N GLY A 22 -5.34 -4.52 14.62
CA GLY A 22 -5.82 -5.71 13.95
C GLY A 22 -5.72 -5.64 12.43
N GLN A 23 -5.27 -6.73 11.84
CA GLN A 23 -4.99 -6.84 10.41
C GLN A 23 -6.24 -6.53 9.56
N VAL A 24 -7.41 -7.02 9.95
CA VAL A 24 -8.67 -6.83 9.18
C VAL A 24 -9.05 -5.35 9.09
N GLU A 25 -8.89 -4.59 10.18
CA GLU A 25 -9.20 -3.15 10.20
C GLU A 25 -8.20 -2.37 9.36
N ILE A 26 -6.91 -2.73 9.43
CA ILE A 26 -5.85 -2.09 8.67
C ILE A 26 -6.05 -2.34 7.17
N GLU A 27 -6.35 -3.57 6.76
CA GLU A 27 -6.62 -3.91 5.36
C GLU A 27 -7.86 -3.17 4.83
N ALA A 28 -8.93 -3.09 5.64
CA ALA A 28 -10.15 -2.35 5.29
C ALA A 28 -9.86 -0.85 5.10
N LEU A 29 -9.04 -0.26 5.99
CA LEU A 29 -8.63 1.13 5.88
C LEU A 29 -7.81 1.39 4.61
N ILE A 30 -6.78 0.60 4.35
CA ILE A 30 -5.95 0.74 3.15
C ILE A 30 -6.82 0.63 1.90
N ARG A 31 -7.74 -0.34 1.86
CA ARG A 31 -8.69 -0.51 0.76
C ARG A 31 -9.55 0.73 0.54
N SER A 32 -10.08 1.30 1.61
CA SER A 32 -10.91 2.50 1.55
C SER A 32 -10.12 3.71 1.04
N CYS A 33 -8.94 3.96 1.60
CA CYS A 33 -8.06 5.05 1.17
C CYS A 33 -7.58 4.89 -0.28
N PHE A 34 -7.30 3.67 -0.71
CA PHE A 34 -6.88 3.37 -2.07
C PHE A 34 -8.01 3.65 -3.08
N ILE A 35 -9.22 3.18 -2.79
CA ILE A 35 -10.39 3.42 -3.65
C ILE A 35 -10.69 4.92 -3.71
N GLU A 36 -10.69 5.62 -2.57
CA GLU A 36 -10.91 7.07 -2.51
C GLU A 36 -9.89 7.83 -3.35
N GLU A 37 -8.61 7.44 -3.30
CA GLU A 37 -7.57 8.06 -4.12
C GLU A 37 -7.77 7.80 -5.61
N MET A 38 -8.11 6.56 -5.98
CA MET A 38 -8.30 6.18 -7.38
C MET A 38 -9.58 6.78 -8.00
N ASP A 39 -10.60 7.09 -7.19
CA ASP A 39 -11.85 7.72 -7.63
C ASP A 39 -11.75 9.26 -7.78
N ARG A 40 -10.58 9.84 -7.52
CA ARG A 40 -10.39 11.29 -7.69
C ARG A 40 -10.51 11.72 -9.15
N LYS A 41 -10.99 12.95 -9.34
CA LYS A 41 -11.01 13.60 -10.67
C LYS A 41 -9.63 13.94 -11.21
N GLU A 42 -8.67 14.14 -10.29
CA GLU A 42 -7.27 14.38 -10.61
C GLU A 42 -6.52 13.06 -10.76
N LYS A 43 -5.33 13.08 -11.37
CA LYS A 43 -4.50 11.88 -11.49
C LYS A 43 -4.20 11.33 -10.10
N ALA A 44 -4.65 10.11 -9.82
CA ALA A 44 -4.40 9.44 -8.55
C ALA A 44 -2.91 9.15 -8.37
N HIS A 45 -2.42 9.28 -7.14
CA HIS A 45 -1.03 8.98 -6.80
C HIS A 45 -0.93 8.26 -5.47
N VAL A 46 -0.42 7.05 -5.51
CA VAL A 46 -0.20 6.21 -4.34
C VAL A 46 1.28 5.88 -4.20
N ILE A 47 1.84 6.14 -3.03
CA ILE A 47 3.20 5.74 -2.69
C ILE A 47 3.10 4.70 -1.56
N MET A 48 3.74 3.56 -1.73
CA MET A 48 3.70 2.52 -0.71
C MET A 48 5.05 1.81 -0.56
N SER A 49 5.31 1.35 0.66
CA SER A 49 6.37 0.40 0.97
C SER A 49 5.73 -0.78 1.68
N VAL A 50 5.22 -1.72 0.89
CA VAL A 50 4.55 -2.89 1.44
C VAL A 50 5.09 -4.13 0.74
N ASN A 51 5.38 -5.15 1.54
CA ASN A 51 5.86 -6.40 1.01
C ASN A 51 4.73 -7.14 0.27
N PHE A 52 5.02 -7.65 -0.92
CA PHE A 52 4.08 -8.48 -1.72
C PHE A 52 3.66 -9.81 -1.06
N ARG A 53 4.15 -10.11 0.13
CA ARG A 53 3.60 -11.20 0.95
C ARG A 53 2.14 -10.95 1.34
N HIS A 54 1.70 -9.69 1.32
CA HIS A 54 0.32 -9.31 1.56
C HIS A 54 -0.46 -9.35 0.26
N LEU A 55 -0.99 -10.51 -0.09
CA LEU A 55 -1.74 -10.77 -1.32
C LEU A 55 -2.92 -9.80 -1.53
N PHE A 56 -3.53 -9.33 -0.44
CA PHE A 56 -4.66 -8.41 -0.52
C PHE A 56 -4.35 -7.11 -1.30
N LEU A 57 -3.12 -6.60 -1.20
CA LEU A 57 -2.70 -5.41 -1.95
C LEU A 57 -2.61 -5.66 -3.44
N TYR A 58 -2.04 -6.79 -3.81
CA TYR A 58 -2.01 -7.21 -5.21
C TYR A 58 -3.42 -7.35 -5.78
N GLU A 59 -4.30 -8.05 -5.07
CA GLU A 59 -5.70 -8.22 -5.46
C GLU A 59 -6.44 -6.88 -5.56
N LEU A 60 -6.18 -5.96 -4.62
CA LEU A 60 -6.75 -4.63 -4.62
C LEU A 60 -6.34 -3.84 -5.87
N ILE A 61 -5.04 -3.79 -6.18
CA ILE A 61 -4.51 -3.09 -7.35
C ILE A 61 -5.11 -3.70 -8.63
N MET A 62 -5.10 -5.03 -8.76
CA MET A 62 -5.66 -5.73 -9.93
C MET A 62 -7.15 -5.44 -10.11
N ARG A 63 -7.92 -5.43 -9.03
CA ARG A 63 -9.37 -5.17 -9.08
C ARG A 63 -9.66 -3.74 -9.50
N VAL A 64 -8.96 -2.77 -8.94
CA VAL A 64 -9.14 -1.35 -9.27
C VAL A 64 -8.70 -1.07 -10.70
N ALA A 65 -7.55 -1.59 -11.12
CA ALA A 65 -7.05 -1.42 -12.48
C ALA A 65 -7.96 -2.04 -13.56
N SER A 66 -8.70 -3.12 -13.22
CA SER A 66 -9.62 -3.76 -14.16
C SER A 66 -10.95 -3.01 -14.33
N GLY A 67 -11.31 -2.12 -13.40
CA GLY A 67 -12.66 -1.55 -13.33
C GLY A 67 -12.77 -0.08 -13.69
N GLN A 68 -11.67 0.64 -13.94
CA GLN A 68 -11.74 2.11 -14.06
C GLN A 68 -11.09 2.67 -15.31
N ASN A 69 -11.71 3.73 -15.82
CA ASN A 69 -11.19 4.55 -16.93
C ASN A 69 -10.20 5.63 -16.46
N GLN A 70 -9.78 5.63 -15.21
CA GLN A 70 -8.89 6.65 -14.65
C GLN A 70 -7.46 6.12 -14.51
N CYS A 71 -6.53 6.87 -15.05
CA CYS A 71 -5.11 6.57 -14.96
C CYS A 71 -4.55 7.07 -13.61
N GLY A 72 -3.96 6.17 -12.84
CA GLY A 72 -3.26 6.48 -11.60
C GLY A 72 -1.80 6.06 -11.65
N ILE A 73 -0.96 6.67 -10.79
CA ILE A 73 0.43 6.26 -10.56
C ILE A 73 0.50 5.53 -9.23
N ILE A 74 1.12 4.37 -9.22
CA ILE A 74 1.44 3.62 -8.01
C ILE A 74 2.94 3.42 -7.93
N GLN A 75 3.58 4.10 -6.98
CA GLN A 75 4.99 3.91 -6.67
C GLN A 75 5.13 2.94 -5.51
N ASN A 76 5.81 1.84 -5.72
CA ASN A 76 6.00 0.83 -4.68
C ASN A 76 7.49 0.55 -4.45
N ILE A 77 7.91 0.68 -3.19
CA ILE A 77 9.28 0.38 -2.75
C ILE A 77 9.23 -0.94 -1.98
N PHE A 78 10.02 -1.92 -2.39
CA PHE A 78 10.02 -3.24 -1.77
C PHE A 78 11.41 -3.86 -1.63
N PRO A 79 11.62 -4.72 -0.61
CA PRO A 79 12.88 -5.40 -0.40
C PRO A 79 13.04 -6.61 -1.31
N LEU A 80 14.25 -6.79 -1.86
CA LEU A 80 14.72 -8.04 -2.42
C LEU A 80 15.72 -8.69 -1.46
N VAL A 81 15.69 -10.01 -1.35
CA VAL A 81 16.56 -10.76 -0.45
C VAL A 81 17.93 -10.96 -1.08
N ASN A 82 18.99 -10.51 -0.40
CA ASN A 82 20.38 -10.61 -0.88
C ASN A 82 21.03 -11.99 -0.61
N LYS A 83 20.28 -13.02 -0.19
CA LYS A 83 20.83 -14.34 0.12
C LYS A 83 20.33 -15.40 -0.87
N LYS A 84 21.11 -16.50 -1.01
CA LYS A 84 20.95 -17.67 -1.89
C LYS A 84 19.54 -18.32 -2.03
N LYS A 85 18.50 -17.79 -1.42
CA LYS A 85 17.10 -18.21 -1.61
C LYS A 85 16.45 -17.35 -2.72
N MET A 86 16.87 -17.58 -3.95
CA MET A 86 16.37 -16.83 -5.13
C MET A 86 14.86 -17.02 -5.40
N GLY A 87 14.22 -18.07 -4.89
CA GLY A 87 12.81 -18.34 -5.17
C GLY A 87 11.87 -17.18 -4.81
N ASN A 88 12.06 -16.57 -3.66
CA ASN A 88 11.19 -15.47 -3.20
C ASN A 88 11.32 -14.21 -4.08
N ASN A 89 12.50 -13.91 -4.61
CA ASN A 89 12.70 -12.77 -5.47
C ASN A 89 12.04 -12.97 -6.85
N LEU A 90 12.04 -14.19 -7.37
CA LEU A 90 11.38 -14.51 -8.64
C LEU A 90 9.87 -14.33 -8.56
N ASP A 91 9.24 -14.73 -7.46
CA ASP A 91 7.79 -14.54 -7.27
C ASP A 91 7.43 -13.07 -7.14
N VAL A 92 8.25 -12.28 -6.44
CA VAL A 92 8.10 -10.82 -6.37
C VAL A 92 8.23 -10.21 -7.76
N LEU A 93 9.25 -10.57 -8.53
CA LEU A 93 9.47 -10.05 -9.88
C LEU A 93 8.34 -10.43 -10.85
N LYS A 94 7.78 -11.64 -10.76
CA LYS A 94 6.59 -12.03 -11.53
C LYS A 94 5.39 -11.12 -11.24
N THR A 95 5.12 -10.87 -9.95
CA THR A 95 4.05 -9.95 -9.53
C THR A 95 4.28 -8.54 -10.07
N VAL A 96 5.51 -8.03 -9.98
CA VAL A 96 5.90 -6.72 -10.53
C VAL A 96 5.64 -6.64 -12.02
N LEU A 97 6.02 -7.67 -12.79
CA LEU A 97 5.79 -7.72 -14.23
C LEU A 97 4.30 -7.71 -14.57
N GLN A 98 3.47 -8.45 -13.83
CA GLN A 98 2.03 -8.45 -14.01
C GLN A 98 1.42 -7.06 -13.77
N LEU A 99 1.86 -6.37 -12.71
CA LEU A 99 1.41 -5.01 -12.39
C LEU A 99 1.87 -3.98 -13.43
N LYS A 100 3.06 -4.16 -14.01
CA LYS A 100 3.57 -3.31 -15.10
C LYS A 100 2.78 -3.43 -16.40
N CYS A 101 2.07 -4.54 -16.61
CA CYS A 101 1.25 -4.79 -17.79
C CYS A 101 -0.18 -4.26 -17.65
N LEU A 102 -0.52 -3.54 -16.58
CA LEU A 102 -1.84 -2.93 -16.42
C LEU A 102 -1.95 -1.66 -17.28
N ASP A 103 -3.01 -1.56 -18.07
CA ASP A 103 -3.19 -0.43 -19.01
C ASP A 103 -3.65 0.86 -18.29
N ASN A 104 -4.42 0.72 -17.19
CA ASN A 104 -5.05 1.85 -16.52
C ASN A 104 -4.26 2.36 -15.31
N VAL A 105 -3.14 1.75 -14.97
CA VAL A 105 -2.31 2.11 -13.83
C VAL A 105 -0.86 2.13 -14.25
N GLU A 106 -0.19 3.26 -14.05
CA GLU A 106 1.24 3.38 -14.20
C GLU A 106 1.92 2.86 -12.92
N TYR A 107 2.36 1.62 -12.95
CA TYR A 107 3.03 1.01 -11.81
C TYR A 107 4.54 1.22 -11.90
N GLU A 108 5.11 1.89 -10.88
CA GLU A 108 6.53 2.22 -10.78
C GLU A 108 7.17 1.44 -9.61
N PRO A 109 7.84 0.30 -9.90
CA PRO A 109 8.52 -0.46 -8.87
C PRO A 109 9.90 0.11 -8.56
N TYR A 110 10.20 0.27 -7.29
CA TYR A 110 11.52 0.56 -6.74
C TYR A 110 11.92 -0.56 -5.80
N TYR A 111 13.17 -0.98 -5.84
CA TYR A 111 13.64 -2.04 -4.97
C TYR A 111 14.97 -1.70 -4.31
N PHE A 112 15.22 -2.32 -3.19
CA PHE A 112 16.51 -2.30 -2.52
C PHE A 112 16.82 -3.70 -2.01
N TYR A 113 18.10 -3.97 -1.76
CA TYR A 113 18.51 -5.24 -1.19
C TYR A 113 18.47 -5.19 0.34
N SER A 114 17.67 -6.06 0.96
CA SER A 114 17.65 -6.23 2.42
C SER A 114 18.99 -6.83 2.90
N GLY A 115 19.47 -6.38 4.06
CA GLY A 115 20.74 -6.82 4.67
C GLY A 115 21.86 -5.80 4.54
N THR A 116 21.57 -4.58 4.13
CA THR A 116 22.47 -3.44 4.35
C THR A 116 22.14 -2.81 5.72
N ARG A 117 23.15 -2.48 6.52
CA ARG A 117 23.00 -1.91 7.87
C ARG A 117 22.05 -0.73 7.93
N ILE A 118 22.14 0.17 6.96
CA ILE A 118 21.30 1.38 6.84
C ILE A 118 19.81 1.02 6.69
N TYR A 119 19.52 -0.06 5.97
CA TYR A 119 18.15 -0.49 5.74
C TYR A 119 17.53 -1.14 6.97
N ASP A 120 18.31 -1.95 7.69
CA ASP A 120 17.81 -2.58 8.92
C ASP A 120 17.43 -1.51 9.95
N ASP A 121 18.18 -0.42 10.04
CA ASP A 121 17.87 0.72 10.91
C ASP A 121 16.61 1.48 10.48
N ILE A 122 16.44 1.76 9.18
CA ILE A 122 15.25 2.44 8.63
C ILE A 122 14.01 1.55 8.73
N SER A 123 14.14 0.25 8.45
CA SER A 123 13.01 -0.68 8.50
C SER A 123 12.48 -0.94 9.90
N ILE A 124 13.28 -0.66 10.94
CA ILE A 124 12.84 -0.69 12.33
C ILE A 124 11.92 0.51 12.63
N VAL A 125 12.24 1.69 12.07
CA VAL A 125 11.49 2.93 12.34
C VAL A 125 10.23 3.04 11.47
N PHE A 126 10.33 2.62 10.20
CA PHE A 126 9.22 2.70 9.23
C PHE A 126 9.10 1.38 8.44
N PRO A 127 8.55 0.34 9.05
CA PRO A 127 8.54 -0.99 8.42
C PRO A 127 7.67 -1.05 7.16
N ASN A 128 6.50 -0.40 7.19
CA ASN A 128 5.59 -0.33 6.06
C ASN A 128 4.83 1.01 6.07
N TYR A 129 4.56 1.56 4.90
CA TYR A 129 3.74 2.75 4.78
C TYR A 129 2.89 2.71 3.52
N PHE A 130 1.79 3.46 3.57
CA PHE A 130 0.87 3.68 2.47
C PHE A 130 0.46 5.15 2.47
N ILE A 131 0.73 5.86 1.38
CA ILE A 131 0.56 7.30 1.28
C ILE A 131 -0.32 7.60 0.06
N THR A 132 -1.34 8.41 0.28
CA THR A 132 -2.19 8.99 -0.74
C THR A 132 -2.14 10.51 -0.67
N SER A 133 -2.87 11.20 -1.50
CA SER A 133 -2.98 12.67 -1.44
C SER A 133 -3.54 13.21 -0.12
N LYS A 134 -4.31 12.39 0.61
CA LYS A 134 -5.01 12.80 1.84
C LYS A 134 -4.50 12.11 3.10
N TYR A 135 -3.91 10.93 2.97
CA TYR A 135 -3.61 10.06 4.10
C TYR A 135 -2.16 9.59 4.08
N VAL A 136 -1.57 9.56 5.26
CA VAL A 136 -0.33 8.84 5.53
C VAL A 136 -0.66 7.74 6.52
N ILE A 137 -0.45 6.50 6.14
CA ILE A 137 -0.65 5.32 6.98
C ILE A 137 0.71 4.69 7.21
N VAL A 138 1.12 4.61 8.46
CA VAL A 138 2.32 3.88 8.89
C VAL A 138 1.86 2.58 9.55
N ILE A 139 2.35 1.45 9.07
CA ILE A 139 1.87 0.13 9.45
C ILE A 139 3.00 -0.62 10.13
N GLU A 140 2.71 -1.24 11.26
CA GLU A 140 3.64 -2.12 11.95
C GLU A 140 4.01 -3.33 11.09
N ARG A 141 5.19 -3.91 11.35
CA ARG A 141 5.77 -4.99 10.54
C ARG A 141 4.86 -6.23 10.43
N ASP A 142 4.13 -6.53 11.48
CA ASP A 142 3.23 -7.68 11.60
C ASP A 142 1.79 -7.40 11.17
N PHE A 143 1.48 -6.15 10.78
CA PHE A 143 0.13 -5.68 10.48
C PHE A 143 -0.85 -5.76 11.67
N GLU A 144 -0.34 -5.74 12.88
CA GLU A 144 -1.20 -5.72 14.08
C GLU A 144 -1.58 -4.32 14.53
N GLY A 145 -0.79 -3.32 14.14
CA GLY A 145 -1.02 -1.91 14.42
C GLY A 145 -0.77 -1.00 13.23
N ALA A 146 -1.50 0.09 13.14
CA ALA A 146 -1.25 1.16 12.19
C ALA A 146 -1.62 2.53 12.76
N LEU A 147 -0.88 3.53 12.31
CA LEU A 147 -1.15 4.94 12.56
C LEU A 147 -1.60 5.58 11.26
N ILE A 148 -2.77 6.21 11.25
CA ILE A 148 -3.23 7.03 10.14
C ILE A 148 -3.18 8.50 10.50
N SER A 149 -2.67 9.33 9.61
CA SER A 149 -2.70 10.78 9.70
C SER A 149 -3.36 11.39 8.46
N ARG A 150 -4.19 12.41 8.69
CA ARG A 150 -4.88 13.21 7.65
C ARG A 150 -4.22 14.56 7.42
N GLU A 151 -2.95 14.70 7.64
CA GLU A 151 -2.29 15.95 7.29
C GLU A 151 -2.06 16.00 5.78
N PRO A 152 -2.48 17.11 5.11
CA PRO A 152 -2.09 17.30 3.71
C PRO A 152 -0.57 17.38 3.68
N LEU A 153 0.05 16.45 2.95
CA LEU A 153 1.45 16.60 2.59
C LEU A 153 1.56 17.90 1.77
N VAL A 154 2.08 18.94 2.39
CA VAL A 154 2.52 20.13 1.67
C VAL A 154 3.77 19.68 0.91
N VAL A 155 3.58 19.36 -0.36
CA VAL A 155 4.66 19.10 -1.31
C VAL A 155 5.14 20.43 -1.86
#